data_b8e32807e7ac11bfb1ade3c63835abe0
#
_entry.id   b8e32807e7ac11bfb1ade3c63835abe0
#
_cell.length_a   1.000
_cell.length_b   1.000
_cell.length_c   1.000
_cell.angle_alpha   90.00
_cell.angle_beta   90.00
_cell.angle_gamma   90.00
#
_symmetry.space_group_name_H-M   'P 1'
#
loop_
_entity.id
_entity.type
_entity.pdbx_description
1 polymer ?
#
loop_
_entity_poly.entity_id
_entity_poly.type
_entity_poly.pdbx_seq_one_letter_code
_entity_poly.pdbx_strand_id
1 'polypeptide(L)'
;MLLKDRVAIVTGGAGINGLGFATARMLAAHGASVVILDLAGANPAGAAAELGPRHLGVVADVTNREQCEAAAQAALERFGRIDILFANAGITQPRKTLDISAADYDAVLDVSLRGTLLMAQAVLPAMQAQKHGSIVCTSSVSAQRGGGILGGPHYSAAKAGVLGLMRAMAREFGPEGIRVNAITPGLIATDIIKGKLTEERKGEIATDIPLARLGRADDIAGAVVFLASDLSAYCTGVTLDVNGGMLIH
;
A
#
# COMPACT_ATOMS: atom_id res chain seq x y z
N MET A 1 -10.82 1.43 19.91
CA MET A 1 -10.14 2.10 18.79
C MET A 1 -8.66 1.76 18.88
N LEU A 2 -8.11 1.09 17.86
CA LEU A 2 -6.71 0.60 17.86
C LEU A 2 -5.68 1.70 17.52
N LEU A 3 -6.12 2.79 16.87
CA LEU A 3 -5.24 3.81 16.28
C LEU A 3 -5.62 5.22 16.75
N LYS A 4 -6.20 5.33 17.94
CA LYS A 4 -6.58 6.62 18.51
C LYS A 4 -5.36 7.55 18.57
N ASP A 5 -5.53 8.79 18.10
CA ASP A 5 -4.52 9.85 18.08
C ASP A 5 -3.27 9.55 17.21
N ARG A 6 -3.33 8.53 16.34
CA ARG A 6 -2.30 8.23 15.34
C ARG A 6 -2.57 9.00 14.05
N VAL A 7 -1.50 9.29 13.31
CA VAL A 7 -1.56 9.92 11.98
C VAL A 7 -1.04 8.95 10.94
N ALA A 8 -1.85 8.69 9.92
CA ALA A 8 -1.53 7.75 8.85
C ALA A 8 -1.47 8.44 7.50
N ILE A 9 -0.43 8.20 6.72
CA ILE A 9 -0.35 8.57 5.30
C ILE A 9 -0.65 7.32 4.46
N VAL A 10 -1.56 7.46 3.50
CA VAL A 10 -1.95 6.40 2.56
C VAL A 10 -1.70 6.87 1.15
N THR A 11 -0.76 6.23 0.44
CA THR A 11 -0.47 6.55 -0.97
C THR A 11 -1.36 5.74 -1.92
N GLY A 12 -1.76 6.34 -3.05
CA GLY A 12 -2.73 5.73 -3.96
C GLY A 12 -4.08 5.53 -3.27
N GLY A 13 -4.49 6.52 -2.47
CA GLY A 13 -5.62 6.40 -1.55
C GLY A 13 -6.93 6.99 -2.04
N ALA A 14 -6.97 7.66 -3.20
CA ALA A 14 -8.16 8.39 -3.63
C ALA A 14 -9.17 7.56 -4.44
N GLY A 15 -8.78 6.42 -4.95
CA GLY A 15 -9.70 5.51 -5.67
C GLY A 15 -10.70 4.87 -4.72
N ILE A 16 -11.96 5.29 -4.74
CA ILE A 16 -13.01 4.92 -3.78
C ILE A 16 -13.21 3.40 -3.65
N ASN A 17 -13.07 2.65 -4.73
CA ASN A 17 -13.18 1.19 -4.73
C ASN A 17 -11.80 0.49 -4.68
N GLY A 18 -10.75 1.23 -4.32
CA GLY A 18 -9.38 0.73 -4.24
C GLY A 18 -8.98 0.29 -2.83
N LEU A 19 -7.83 -0.41 -2.77
CA LEU A 19 -7.23 -0.86 -1.51
C LEU A 19 -6.88 0.32 -0.59
N GLY A 20 -6.32 1.39 -1.19
CA GLY A 20 -5.89 2.58 -0.46
C GLY A 20 -7.05 3.26 0.26
N PHE A 21 -8.17 3.51 -0.42
CA PHE A 21 -9.33 4.16 0.19
C PHE A 21 -10.00 3.28 1.25
N ALA A 22 -10.19 1.99 0.97
CA ALA A 22 -10.74 1.07 1.97
C ALA A 22 -9.87 1.03 3.24
N THR A 23 -8.54 1.05 3.07
CA THR A 23 -7.60 1.12 4.19
C THR A 23 -7.70 2.47 4.91
N ALA A 24 -7.72 3.59 4.20
CA ALA A 24 -7.89 4.92 4.77
C ALA A 24 -9.16 5.01 5.62
N ARG A 25 -10.28 4.50 5.11
CA ARG A 25 -11.56 4.43 5.81
C ARG A 25 -11.47 3.58 7.09
N MET A 26 -10.81 2.42 7.03
CA MET A 26 -10.68 1.54 8.19
C MET A 26 -9.72 2.12 9.24
N LEU A 27 -8.61 2.73 8.84
CA LEU A 27 -7.71 3.46 9.75
C LEU A 27 -8.46 4.60 10.46
N ALA A 28 -9.25 5.38 9.73
CA ALA A 28 -10.11 6.44 10.28
C ALA A 28 -11.14 5.90 11.28
N ALA A 29 -11.82 4.80 10.96
CA ALA A 29 -12.77 4.13 11.84
C ALA A 29 -12.12 3.62 13.14
N HIS A 30 -10.83 3.28 13.11
CA HIS A 30 -10.04 2.93 14.28
C HIS A 30 -9.41 4.12 15.01
N GLY A 31 -9.71 5.35 14.61
CA GLY A 31 -9.35 6.57 15.34
C GLY A 31 -8.16 7.34 14.80
N ALA A 32 -7.54 6.91 13.69
CA ALA A 32 -6.46 7.64 13.06
C ALA A 32 -6.94 8.90 12.35
N SER A 33 -6.12 9.96 12.33
CA SER A 33 -6.20 11.03 11.33
C SER A 33 -5.49 10.54 10.07
N VAL A 34 -6.13 10.65 8.91
CA VAL A 34 -5.60 10.08 7.67
C VAL A 34 -5.26 11.19 6.68
N VAL A 35 -4.08 11.07 6.07
CA VAL A 35 -3.64 11.84 4.91
C VAL A 35 -3.75 10.94 3.68
N ILE A 36 -4.65 11.26 2.77
CA ILE A 36 -4.78 10.57 1.48
C ILE A 36 -3.89 11.27 0.46
N LEU A 37 -2.94 10.53 -0.10
CA LEU A 37 -2.01 11.01 -1.10
C LEU A 37 -2.27 10.31 -2.43
N ASP A 38 -2.48 11.10 -3.49
CA ASP A 38 -2.70 10.58 -4.84
C ASP A 38 -2.41 11.67 -5.89
N LEU A 39 -2.45 11.28 -7.16
CA LEU A 39 -2.35 12.22 -8.28
C LEU A 39 -3.55 13.18 -8.32
N ALA A 40 -3.35 14.37 -8.89
CA ALA A 40 -4.40 15.42 -8.98
C ALA A 40 -5.70 14.89 -9.63
N GLY A 41 -5.59 14.07 -10.68
CA GLY A 41 -6.74 13.50 -11.38
C GLY A 41 -7.58 12.52 -10.55
N ALA A 42 -7.04 11.98 -9.45
CA ALA A 42 -7.75 11.10 -8.54
C ALA A 42 -8.52 11.84 -7.44
N ASN A 43 -8.35 13.17 -7.32
CA ASN A 43 -9.05 14.03 -6.34
C ASN A 43 -8.87 13.60 -4.88
N PRO A 44 -7.63 13.58 -4.34
CA PRO A 44 -7.39 13.17 -2.96
C PRO A 44 -8.10 14.04 -1.91
N ALA A 45 -8.35 15.32 -2.20
CA ALA A 45 -9.10 16.21 -1.31
C ALA A 45 -10.56 15.75 -1.17
N GLY A 46 -11.22 15.40 -2.28
CA GLY A 46 -12.56 14.82 -2.27
C GLY A 46 -12.62 13.52 -1.50
N ALA A 47 -11.66 12.62 -1.75
CA ALA A 47 -11.59 11.34 -1.03
C ALA A 47 -11.38 11.53 0.49
N ALA A 48 -10.56 12.49 0.92
CA ALA A 48 -10.40 12.81 2.33
C ALA A 48 -11.67 13.39 2.95
N ALA A 49 -12.40 14.21 2.22
CA ALA A 49 -13.68 14.79 2.66
C ALA A 49 -14.75 13.71 2.90
N GLU A 50 -14.77 12.61 2.15
CA GLU A 50 -15.65 11.47 2.37
C GLU A 50 -15.40 10.80 3.75
N LEU A 51 -14.17 10.88 4.28
CA LEU A 51 -13.82 10.35 5.60
C LEU A 51 -14.17 11.34 6.74
N GLY A 52 -14.40 12.61 6.42
CA GLY A 52 -14.76 13.66 7.36
C GLY A 52 -13.69 14.77 7.51
N PRO A 53 -14.00 15.84 8.25
CA PRO A 53 -13.24 17.11 8.23
C PRO A 53 -11.86 17.02 8.91
N ARG A 54 -11.57 15.97 9.64
CA ARG A 54 -10.26 15.81 10.31
C ARG A 54 -9.21 15.10 9.46
N HIS A 55 -9.53 14.71 8.23
CA HIS A 55 -8.63 14.05 7.30
C HIS A 55 -8.10 15.06 6.28
N LEU A 56 -7.01 14.74 5.61
CA LEU A 56 -6.33 15.62 4.67
C LEU A 56 -6.11 14.91 3.34
N GLY A 57 -6.44 15.56 2.23
CA GLY A 57 -6.07 15.10 0.90
C GLY A 57 -4.88 15.91 0.37
N VAL A 58 -3.85 15.27 -0.13
CA VAL A 58 -2.64 15.89 -0.68
C VAL A 58 -2.39 15.36 -2.08
N VAL A 59 -2.22 16.27 -3.02
CA VAL A 59 -1.81 15.92 -4.39
C VAL A 59 -0.31 15.70 -4.41
N ALA A 60 0.13 14.48 -4.77
CA ALA A 60 1.54 14.20 -4.98
C ALA A 60 1.72 12.97 -5.90
N ASP A 61 2.76 13.01 -6.72
CA ASP A 61 3.29 11.87 -7.47
C ASP A 61 4.39 11.21 -6.63
N VAL A 62 4.22 9.94 -6.28
CA VAL A 62 5.18 9.18 -5.48
C VAL A 62 6.53 8.97 -6.19
N THR A 63 6.60 9.20 -7.51
CA THR A 63 7.85 9.15 -8.28
C THR A 63 8.67 10.42 -8.17
N ASN A 64 8.10 11.50 -7.62
CA ASN A 64 8.76 12.79 -7.40
C ASN A 64 9.11 12.97 -5.92
N ARG A 65 10.42 13.07 -5.64
CA ARG A 65 10.96 13.20 -4.28
C ARG A 65 10.42 14.43 -3.55
N GLU A 66 10.45 15.58 -4.20
CA GLU A 66 10.07 16.86 -3.60
C GLU A 66 8.58 16.85 -3.23
N GLN A 67 7.74 16.22 -4.04
CA GLN A 67 6.31 16.07 -3.74
C GLN A 67 6.07 15.10 -2.59
N CYS A 68 6.84 14.01 -2.46
CA CYS A 68 6.78 13.10 -1.32
C CYS A 68 7.16 13.83 -0.01
N GLU A 69 8.24 14.60 -0.03
CA GLU A 69 8.71 15.39 1.11
C GLU A 69 7.68 16.46 1.50
N ALA A 70 7.14 17.19 0.52
CA ALA A 70 6.09 18.17 0.75
C ALA A 70 4.80 17.56 1.34
N ALA A 71 4.44 16.34 0.93
CA ALA A 71 3.28 15.64 1.47
C ALA A 71 3.50 15.21 2.93
N ALA A 72 4.70 14.74 3.28
CA ALA A 72 5.05 14.43 4.66
C ALA A 72 5.07 15.71 5.52
N GLN A 73 5.60 16.81 4.99
CA GLN A 73 5.62 18.10 5.66
C GLN A 73 4.19 18.62 5.93
N ALA A 74 3.28 18.53 4.94
CA ALA A 74 1.88 18.92 5.13
C ALA A 74 1.18 18.09 6.23
N ALA A 75 1.52 16.79 6.35
CA ALA A 75 1.02 15.96 7.44
C ALA A 75 1.53 16.44 8.81
N LEU A 76 2.84 16.79 8.90
CA LEU A 76 3.46 17.31 10.12
C LEU A 76 2.88 18.67 10.52
N GLU A 77 2.70 19.58 9.56
CA GLU A 77 2.10 20.90 9.82
C GLU A 77 0.66 20.80 10.32
N ARG A 78 -0.10 19.85 9.78
CA ARG A 78 -1.52 19.69 10.14
C ARG A 78 -1.74 18.93 11.44
N PHE A 79 -0.89 17.93 11.74
CA PHE A 79 -1.13 16.97 12.83
C PHE A 79 0.02 16.85 13.83
N GLY A 80 1.19 17.41 13.55
CA GLY A 80 2.36 17.40 14.43
C GLY A 80 3.12 16.08 14.49
N ARG A 81 2.68 15.03 13.78
CA ARG A 81 3.27 13.69 13.83
C ARG A 81 2.94 12.84 12.60
N ILE A 82 3.72 11.79 12.37
CA ILE A 82 3.43 10.72 11.39
C ILE A 82 3.72 9.39 12.06
N ASP A 83 2.69 8.54 12.25
CA ASP A 83 2.83 7.23 12.92
C ASP A 83 2.81 6.06 11.96
N ILE A 84 2.09 6.20 10.86
CA ILE A 84 1.81 5.11 9.94
C ILE A 84 2.03 5.59 8.50
N LEU A 85 2.74 4.77 7.72
CA LEU A 85 2.75 4.88 6.26
C LEU A 85 2.17 3.59 5.67
N PHE A 86 1.10 3.70 4.90
CA PHE A 86 0.67 2.65 4.00
C PHE A 86 1.14 2.99 2.59
N ALA A 87 2.28 2.43 2.19
CA ALA A 87 2.87 2.58 0.87
C ALA A 87 2.13 1.64 -0.11
N ASN A 88 1.03 2.15 -0.68
CA ASN A 88 0.10 1.37 -1.49
C ASN A 88 0.13 1.75 -2.98
N ALA A 89 0.54 2.96 -3.33
CA ALA A 89 0.61 3.40 -4.72
C ALA A 89 1.34 2.39 -5.61
N GLY A 90 0.77 2.07 -6.75
CA GLY A 90 1.34 1.10 -7.68
C GLY A 90 0.50 0.99 -8.94
N ILE A 91 1.15 0.60 -10.02
CA ILE A 91 0.49 0.32 -11.30
C ILE A 91 0.81 -1.11 -11.75
N THR A 92 -0.08 -1.68 -12.54
CA THR A 92 0.09 -3.00 -13.12
C THR A 92 -0.17 -2.98 -14.62
N GLN A 93 0.62 -3.76 -15.36
CA GLN A 93 0.49 -3.91 -16.80
C GLN A 93 0.57 -5.39 -17.17
N PRO A 94 -0.44 -5.96 -17.88
CA PRO A 94 -0.45 -7.37 -18.29
C PRO A 94 0.35 -7.59 -19.57
N ARG A 95 1.64 -7.25 -19.55
CA ARG A 95 2.57 -7.45 -20.68
C ARG A 95 3.29 -8.78 -20.57
N LYS A 96 3.55 -9.43 -21.71
CA LYS A 96 4.47 -10.58 -21.80
C LYS A 96 5.92 -10.08 -21.87
N THR A 97 6.87 -10.92 -21.54
CA THR A 97 8.31 -10.54 -21.45
C THR A 97 8.83 -9.83 -22.69
N LEU A 98 8.51 -10.35 -23.89
CA LEU A 98 8.98 -9.78 -25.16
C LEU A 98 8.28 -8.48 -25.55
N ASP A 99 7.13 -8.16 -24.95
CA ASP A 99 6.32 -6.98 -25.25
C ASP A 99 6.55 -5.83 -24.27
N ILE A 100 7.46 -6.01 -23.28
CA ILE A 100 7.78 -4.99 -22.30
C ILE A 100 8.78 -4.02 -22.91
N SER A 101 8.35 -2.78 -23.14
CA SER A 101 9.25 -1.68 -23.51
C SER A 101 10.03 -1.17 -22.28
N ALA A 102 11.14 -0.45 -22.52
CA ALA A 102 11.86 0.24 -21.45
C ALA A 102 10.94 1.19 -20.68
N ALA A 103 10.08 1.94 -21.37
CA ALA A 103 9.13 2.84 -20.74
C ALA A 103 8.08 2.11 -19.88
N ASP A 104 7.57 0.95 -20.31
CA ASP A 104 6.66 0.12 -19.50
C ASP A 104 7.37 -0.38 -18.24
N TYR A 105 8.62 -0.83 -18.38
CA TYR A 105 9.44 -1.30 -17.27
C TYR A 105 9.69 -0.19 -16.26
N ASP A 106 10.19 0.96 -16.71
CA ASP A 106 10.50 2.11 -15.86
C ASP A 106 9.24 2.61 -15.12
N ALA A 107 8.11 2.76 -15.83
CA ALA A 107 6.88 3.24 -15.21
C ALA A 107 6.40 2.35 -14.05
N VAL A 108 6.45 1.01 -14.21
CA VAL A 108 6.02 0.08 -13.17
C VAL A 108 6.97 0.07 -11.98
N LEU A 109 8.30 0.10 -12.22
CA LEU A 109 9.28 0.11 -11.16
C LEU A 109 9.31 1.46 -10.44
N ASP A 110 9.19 2.56 -11.17
CA ASP A 110 9.21 3.90 -10.60
C ASP A 110 8.04 4.12 -9.63
N VAL A 111 6.84 3.79 -10.04
CA VAL A 111 5.68 3.96 -9.16
C VAL A 111 5.70 2.95 -8.01
N SER A 112 5.90 1.65 -8.31
CA SER A 112 5.68 0.60 -7.31
C SER A 112 6.85 0.39 -6.36
N LEU A 113 8.10 0.52 -6.83
CA LEU A 113 9.31 0.28 -6.02
C LEU A 113 9.98 1.58 -5.58
N ARG A 114 10.35 2.46 -6.54
CA ARG A 114 10.98 3.74 -6.21
C ARG A 114 10.05 4.61 -5.38
N GLY A 115 8.75 4.70 -5.73
CA GLY A 115 7.76 5.46 -4.99
C GLY A 115 7.59 4.97 -3.55
N THR A 116 7.67 3.65 -3.30
CA THR A 116 7.69 3.10 -1.94
C THR A 116 8.92 3.60 -1.16
N LEU A 117 10.11 3.60 -1.79
CA LEU A 117 11.33 4.11 -1.17
C LEU A 117 11.24 5.61 -0.88
N LEU A 118 10.82 6.43 -1.85
CA LEU A 118 10.74 7.88 -1.69
C LEU A 118 9.75 8.28 -0.58
N MET A 119 8.59 7.65 -0.51
CA MET A 119 7.65 7.89 0.58
C MET A 119 8.18 7.43 1.94
N ALA A 120 8.87 6.29 2.01
CA ALA A 120 9.54 5.87 3.24
C ALA A 120 10.58 6.91 3.68
N GLN A 121 11.44 7.37 2.76
CA GLN A 121 12.44 8.41 3.03
C GLN A 121 11.81 9.72 3.53
N ALA A 122 10.64 10.09 3.01
CA ALA A 122 9.94 11.31 3.42
C ALA A 122 9.38 11.24 4.86
N VAL A 123 8.93 10.06 5.32
CA VAL A 123 8.32 9.93 6.65
C VAL A 123 9.29 9.47 7.74
N LEU A 124 10.35 8.77 7.39
CA LEU A 124 11.31 8.20 8.34
C LEU A 124 11.96 9.23 9.27
N PRO A 125 12.34 10.44 8.84
CA PRO A 125 12.92 11.44 9.76
C PRO A 125 11.96 11.80 10.92
N ALA A 126 10.67 11.94 10.65
CA ALA A 126 9.67 12.20 11.68
C ALA A 126 9.48 10.99 12.61
N MET A 127 9.42 9.77 12.06
CA MET A 127 9.29 8.55 12.84
C MET A 127 10.54 8.30 13.72
N GLN A 128 11.75 8.60 13.22
CA GLN A 128 13.00 8.53 14.00
C GLN A 128 12.99 9.52 15.18
N ALA A 129 12.58 10.76 14.94
CA ALA A 129 12.44 11.76 16.01
C ALA A 129 11.42 11.33 17.08
N GLN A 130 10.36 10.65 16.68
CA GLN A 130 9.32 10.12 17.55
C GLN A 130 9.73 8.82 18.28
N LYS A 131 10.79 8.12 17.81
CA LYS A 131 11.15 6.76 18.22
C LYS A 131 9.99 5.77 18.07
N HIS A 132 9.13 6.00 17.12
CA HIS A 132 7.94 5.20 16.85
C HIS A 132 7.47 5.36 15.42
N GLY A 133 7.10 4.25 14.77
CA GLY A 133 6.50 4.25 13.45
C GLY A 133 6.11 2.85 12.97
N SER A 134 5.17 2.80 12.04
CA SER A 134 4.82 1.57 11.31
C SER A 134 4.68 1.85 9.83
N ILE A 135 5.50 1.20 9.02
CA ILE A 135 5.43 1.25 7.56
C ILE A 135 4.88 -0.08 7.07
N VAL A 136 3.82 -0.04 6.28
CA VAL A 136 3.24 -1.21 5.63
C VAL A 136 3.36 -1.03 4.12
N CYS A 137 4.12 -1.92 3.48
CA CYS A 137 4.38 -1.89 2.04
C CYS A 137 3.44 -2.85 1.29
N THR A 138 2.85 -2.40 0.20
CA THR A 138 2.02 -3.25 -0.65
C THR A 138 2.87 -3.97 -1.70
N SER A 139 3.13 -5.26 -1.46
CA SER A 139 3.68 -6.17 -2.44
C SER A 139 2.55 -6.86 -3.24
N SER A 140 2.68 -8.12 -3.57
CA SER A 140 1.69 -8.92 -4.29
C SER A 140 2.03 -10.40 -4.21
N VAL A 141 1.03 -11.27 -4.29
CA VAL A 141 1.25 -12.70 -4.54
C VAL A 141 2.08 -12.94 -5.81
N SER A 142 2.02 -12.02 -6.79
CA SER A 142 2.85 -12.08 -8.01
C SER A 142 4.35 -12.00 -7.74
N ALA A 143 4.76 -11.33 -6.65
CA ALA A 143 6.16 -11.26 -6.23
C ALA A 143 6.72 -12.62 -5.79
N GLN A 144 5.87 -13.48 -5.29
CA GLN A 144 6.23 -14.77 -4.69
C GLN A 144 6.08 -15.91 -5.70
N ARG A 145 4.95 -15.95 -6.45
CA ARG A 145 4.67 -17.05 -7.39
C ARG A 145 5.14 -16.80 -8.83
N GLY A 146 5.64 -15.60 -9.14
CA GLY A 146 6.13 -15.28 -10.48
C GLY A 146 5.00 -15.00 -11.47
N GLY A 147 4.39 -13.83 -11.39
CA GLY A 147 3.34 -13.39 -12.30
C GLY A 147 1.94 -13.54 -11.72
N GLY A 148 0.97 -13.14 -12.50
CA GLY A 148 -0.43 -13.14 -12.11
C GLY A 148 -1.33 -12.79 -13.31
N ILE A 149 -2.63 -12.76 -13.05
CA ILE A 149 -3.64 -12.52 -14.10
C ILE A 149 -3.52 -11.11 -14.68
N LEU A 150 -3.12 -10.14 -13.87
CA LEU A 150 -3.10 -8.72 -14.23
C LEU A 150 -1.70 -8.10 -14.25
N GLY A 151 -0.68 -8.81 -13.80
CA GLY A 151 0.69 -8.31 -13.68
C GLY A 151 1.68 -9.07 -14.56
N GLY A 152 2.46 -8.36 -15.35
CA GLY A 152 3.56 -8.91 -16.14
C GLY A 152 4.83 -9.14 -15.30
N PRO A 153 5.93 -9.66 -15.94
CA PRO A 153 7.20 -9.93 -15.27
C PRO A 153 7.81 -8.72 -14.55
N HIS A 154 7.75 -7.53 -15.15
CA HIS A 154 8.25 -6.28 -14.56
C HIS A 154 7.44 -5.87 -13.31
N TYR A 155 6.13 -6.13 -13.27
CA TYR A 155 5.32 -5.94 -12.07
C TYR A 155 5.74 -6.91 -10.95
N SER A 156 5.94 -8.18 -11.30
CA SER A 156 6.42 -9.18 -10.33
C SER A 156 7.79 -8.82 -9.79
N ALA A 157 8.71 -8.34 -10.65
CA ALA A 157 10.03 -7.86 -10.25
C ALA A 157 9.94 -6.66 -9.30
N ALA A 158 9.13 -5.65 -9.64
CA ALA A 158 8.91 -4.49 -8.78
C ALA A 158 8.37 -4.88 -7.40
N LYS A 159 7.36 -5.75 -7.35
CA LYS A 159 6.72 -6.20 -6.10
C LYS A 159 7.64 -7.13 -5.29
N ALA A 160 8.50 -7.92 -5.93
CA ALA A 160 9.57 -8.67 -5.26
C ALA A 160 10.63 -7.74 -4.68
N GLY A 161 11.01 -6.68 -5.43
CA GLY A 161 11.89 -5.62 -4.95
C GLY A 161 11.37 -4.93 -3.69
N VAL A 162 10.04 -4.68 -3.61
CA VAL A 162 9.40 -4.13 -2.39
C VAL A 162 9.63 -5.03 -1.17
N LEU A 163 9.60 -6.37 -1.31
CA LEU A 163 9.88 -7.30 -0.20
C LEU A 163 11.34 -7.20 0.26
N GLY A 164 12.28 -7.06 -0.67
CA GLY A 164 13.69 -6.84 -0.35
C GLY A 164 13.91 -5.51 0.38
N LEU A 165 13.35 -4.42 -0.16
CA LEU A 165 13.40 -3.08 0.43
C LEU A 165 12.81 -3.06 1.85
N MET A 166 11.62 -3.65 2.03
CA MET A 166 10.95 -3.77 3.33
C MET A 166 11.83 -4.45 4.38
N ARG A 167 12.45 -5.60 4.03
CA ARG A 167 13.31 -6.35 4.95
C ARG A 167 14.56 -5.57 5.35
N ALA A 168 15.17 -4.85 4.41
CA ALA A 168 16.32 -3.99 4.68
C ALA A 168 15.94 -2.86 5.65
N MET A 169 14.86 -2.12 5.36
CA MET A 169 14.37 -1.05 6.24
C MET A 169 13.96 -1.58 7.62
N ALA A 170 13.37 -2.77 7.73
CA ALA A 170 13.02 -3.37 9.01
C ALA A 170 14.24 -3.62 9.91
N ARG A 171 15.37 -4.06 9.32
CA ARG A 171 16.64 -4.24 10.04
C ARG A 171 17.27 -2.91 10.43
N GLU A 172 17.27 -1.94 9.53
CA GLU A 172 17.91 -0.64 9.71
C GLU A 172 17.19 0.19 10.79
N PHE A 173 15.87 0.28 10.73
CA PHE A 173 15.07 1.17 11.59
C PHE A 173 14.44 0.48 12.81
N GLY A 174 14.53 -0.85 12.91
CA GLY A 174 14.04 -1.60 14.08
C GLY A 174 14.61 -1.11 15.41
N PRO A 175 15.94 -0.86 15.53
CA PRO A 175 16.55 -0.30 16.74
C PRO A 175 16.00 1.07 17.16
N GLU A 176 15.35 1.78 16.22
CA GLU A 176 14.76 3.09 16.47
C GLU A 176 13.25 3.03 16.79
N GLY A 177 12.71 1.82 16.99
CA GLY A 177 11.30 1.64 17.32
C GLY A 177 10.36 1.72 16.11
N ILE A 178 10.90 1.63 14.88
CA ILE A 178 10.11 1.70 13.66
C ILE A 178 9.96 0.28 13.08
N ARG A 179 8.72 -0.15 12.89
CA ARG A 179 8.41 -1.44 12.28
C ARG A 179 8.13 -1.28 10.79
N VAL A 180 8.68 -2.16 9.98
CA VAL A 180 8.43 -2.16 8.53
C VAL A 180 8.02 -3.56 8.11
N ASN A 181 6.84 -3.67 7.50
CA ASN A 181 6.25 -4.95 7.09
C ASN A 181 5.66 -4.83 5.68
N ALA A 182 5.34 -5.95 5.07
CA ALA A 182 4.66 -5.98 3.78
C ALA A 182 3.40 -6.85 3.83
N ILE A 183 2.45 -6.52 2.99
CA ILE A 183 1.33 -7.39 2.65
C ILE A 183 1.49 -7.90 1.22
N THR A 184 0.98 -9.11 0.93
CA THR A 184 0.93 -9.71 -0.39
C THR A 184 -0.51 -10.06 -0.74
N PRO A 185 -1.27 -9.06 -1.27
CA PRO A 185 -2.63 -9.31 -1.74
C PRO A 185 -2.67 -10.36 -2.85
N GLY A 186 -3.69 -11.22 -2.81
CA GLY A 186 -4.10 -12.05 -3.93
C GLY A 186 -4.90 -11.25 -4.98
N LEU A 187 -5.86 -11.89 -5.64
CA LEU A 187 -6.78 -11.21 -6.54
C LEU A 187 -7.93 -10.56 -5.73
N ILE A 188 -7.94 -9.23 -5.71
CA ILE A 188 -8.90 -8.43 -4.95
C ILE A 188 -9.89 -7.75 -5.90
N ALA A 189 -11.20 -7.84 -5.57
CA ALA A 189 -12.27 -7.22 -6.34
C ALA A 189 -12.29 -5.70 -6.15
N THR A 190 -11.54 -4.99 -6.99
CA THR A 190 -11.41 -3.52 -7.02
C THR A 190 -11.57 -3.00 -8.45
N ASP A 191 -11.56 -1.68 -8.63
CA ASP A 191 -11.64 -1.07 -9.97
C ASP A 191 -10.51 -1.50 -10.91
N ILE A 192 -9.37 -1.97 -10.39
CA ILE A 192 -8.25 -2.48 -11.20
C ILE A 192 -8.68 -3.67 -12.07
N ILE A 193 -9.60 -4.52 -11.59
CA ILE A 193 -10.09 -5.69 -12.34
C ILE A 193 -11.40 -5.43 -13.08
N LYS A 194 -12.06 -4.30 -12.82
CA LYS A 194 -13.34 -3.93 -13.43
C LYS A 194 -13.19 -3.83 -14.95
N GLY A 195 -14.03 -4.56 -15.68
CA GLY A 195 -13.97 -4.62 -17.13
C GLY A 195 -12.82 -5.45 -17.75
N LYS A 196 -11.88 -5.95 -16.91
CA LYS A 196 -10.77 -6.80 -17.39
C LYS A 196 -11.05 -8.30 -17.20
N LEU A 197 -11.96 -8.65 -16.32
CA LEU A 197 -12.37 -10.03 -16.05
C LEU A 197 -13.90 -10.12 -16.11
N THR A 198 -14.40 -11.13 -16.84
CA THR A 198 -15.84 -11.48 -16.84
C THR A 198 -16.23 -12.09 -15.48
N GLU A 199 -17.51 -12.08 -15.14
CA GLU A 199 -18.00 -12.71 -13.89
C GLU A 199 -17.74 -14.22 -13.90
N GLU A 200 -17.88 -14.88 -15.07
CA GLU A 200 -17.53 -16.29 -15.26
C GLU A 200 -16.06 -16.54 -14.90
N ARG A 201 -15.12 -15.72 -15.46
CA ARG A 201 -13.69 -15.85 -15.18
C ARG A 201 -13.36 -15.59 -13.73
N LYS A 202 -14.04 -14.66 -13.07
CA LYS A 202 -13.90 -14.44 -11.62
C LYS A 202 -14.35 -15.65 -10.81
N GLY A 203 -15.46 -16.30 -11.22
CA GLY A 203 -15.95 -17.54 -10.62
C GLY A 203 -14.93 -18.68 -10.74
N GLU A 204 -14.40 -18.92 -11.94
CA GLU A 204 -13.35 -19.92 -12.18
C GLU A 204 -12.13 -19.69 -11.27
N ILE A 205 -11.63 -18.44 -11.22
CA ILE A 205 -10.47 -18.10 -10.37
C ILE A 205 -10.80 -18.34 -8.89
N ALA A 206 -12.03 -18.04 -8.46
CA ALA A 206 -12.45 -18.24 -7.09
C ALA A 206 -12.43 -19.71 -6.67
N THR A 207 -12.67 -20.65 -7.59
CA THR A 207 -12.60 -22.09 -7.29
C THR A 207 -11.18 -22.58 -6.98
N ASP A 208 -10.16 -21.89 -7.51
CA ASP A 208 -8.75 -22.22 -7.26
C ASP A 208 -8.22 -21.59 -5.95
N ILE A 209 -9.02 -20.74 -5.31
CA ILE A 209 -8.67 -20.09 -4.04
C ILE A 209 -9.26 -20.90 -2.90
N PRO A 210 -8.48 -21.37 -1.90
CA PRO A 210 -9.00 -22.16 -0.77
C PRO A 210 -10.18 -21.54 -0.04
N LEU A 211 -10.25 -20.21 0.11
CA LEU A 211 -11.43 -19.51 0.67
C LEU A 211 -12.59 -19.34 -0.31
N ALA A 212 -12.51 -19.92 -1.51
CA ALA A 212 -13.54 -19.99 -2.56
C ALA A 212 -14.15 -18.62 -2.94
N ARG A 213 -13.38 -17.56 -2.85
CA ARG A 213 -13.79 -16.20 -3.26
C ARG A 213 -12.60 -15.32 -3.61
N LEU A 214 -12.85 -14.29 -4.39
CA LEU A 214 -11.92 -13.18 -4.50
C LEU A 214 -11.84 -12.41 -3.18
N GLY A 215 -10.69 -11.79 -2.91
CA GLY A 215 -10.55 -10.88 -1.78
C GLY A 215 -11.38 -9.60 -2.00
N ARG A 216 -11.72 -8.93 -0.90
CA ARG A 216 -12.31 -7.60 -0.89
C ARG A 216 -11.28 -6.59 -0.38
N ALA A 217 -11.44 -5.33 -0.72
CA ALA A 217 -10.56 -4.27 -0.24
C ALA A 217 -10.50 -4.21 1.30
N ASP A 218 -11.60 -4.54 1.97
CA ASP A 218 -11.66 -4.61 3.44
C ASP A 218 -10.84 -5.77 4.03
N ASP A 219 -10.64 -6.88 3.31
CA ASP A 219 -9.74 -7.96 3.75
C ASP A 219 -8.29 -7.45 3.87
N ILE A 220 -7.88 -6.58 2.93
CA ILE A 220 -6.58 -5.92 2.94
C ILE A 220 -6.50 -4.86 4.04
N ALA A 221 -7.53 -4.03 4.16
CA ALA A 221 -7.58 -2.96 5.15
C ALA A 221 -7.45 -3.50 6.59
N GLY A 222 -8.08 -4.65 6.89
CA GLY A 222 -7.95 -5.32 8.20
C GLY A 222 -6.51 -5.74 8.50
N ALA A 223 -5.81 -6.31 7.51
CA ALA A 223 -4.41 -6.70 7.66
C ALA A 223 -3.49 -5.48 7.88
N VAL A 224 -3.76 -4.37 7.18
CA VAL A 224 -3.00 -3.12 7.37
C VAL A 224 -3.26 -2.52 8.75
N VAL A 225 -4.51 -2.50 9.24
CA VAL A 225 -4.83 -2.04 10.61
C VAL A 225 -4.12 -2.90 11.65
N PHE A 226 -4.06 -4.22 11.48
CA PHE A 226 -3.28 -5.10 12.36
C PHE A 226 -1.81 -4.68 12.37
N LEU A 227 -1.17 -4.59 11.20
CA LEU A 227 0.26 -4.24 11.09
C LEU A 227 0.56 -2.79 11.54
N ALA A 228 -0.39 -1.88 11.44
CA ALA A 228 -0.27 -0.49 11.88
C ALA A 228 -0.46 -0.31 13.38
N SER A 229 -1.10 -1.25 14.05
CA SER A 229 -1.46 -1.17 15.48
C SER A 229 -0.46 -1.87 16.40
N ASP A 230 -0.62 -1.67 17.72
CA ASP A 230 0.18 -2.32 18.74
C ASP A 230 -0.11 -3.84 18.86
N LEU A 231 -1.15 -4.35 18.20
CA LEU A 231 -1.40 -5.80 18.07
C LEU A 231 -0.25 -6.51 17.34
N SER A 232 0.51 -5.80 16.54
CA SER A 232 1.69 -6.31 15.82
C SER A 232 3.01 -5.74 16.35
N ALA A 233 3.06 -5.33 17.63
CA ALA A 233 4.22 -4.66 18.22
C ALA A 233 5.53 -5.46 18.09
N TYR A 234 5.47 -6.79 18.00
CA TYR A 234 6.64 -7.67 17.81
C TYR A 234 6.79 -8.18 16.36
N CYS A 235 6.09 -7.56 15.39
CA CYS A 235 6.17 -7.89 13.97
C CYS A 235 6.94 -6.82 13.22
N THR A 236 8.14 -7.14 12.73
CA THR A 236 8.90 -6.34 11.76
C THR A 236 9.63 -7.24 10.78
N GLY A 237 9.74 -6.84 9.53
CA GLY A 237 10.33 -7.64 8.45
C GLY A 237 9.44 -8.80 7.97
N VAL A 238 8.17 -8.86 8.39
CA VAL A 238 7.25 -9.92 7.97
C VAL A 238 6.59 -9.60 6.64
N THR A 239 6.33 -10.66 5.89
CA THR A 239 5.45 -10.64 4.72
C THR A 239 4.15 -11.33 5.12
N LEU A 240 3.07 -10.57 5.22
CA LEU A 240 1.75 -11.10 5.57
C LEU A 240 0.96 -11.38 4.29
N ASP A 241 0.71 -12.66 4.02
CA ASP A 241 -0.08 -13.09 2.89
C ASP A 241 -1.58 -12.85 3.14
N VAL A 242 -2.20 -12.06 2.26
CA VAL A 242 -3.63 -11.74 2.30
C VAL A 242 -4.23 -12.13 0.96
N ASN A 243 -4.23 -13.43 0.68
CA ASN A 243 -4.52 -13.96 -0.65
C ASN A 243 -5.56 -15.09 -0.67
N GLY A 244 -6.21 -15.38 0.47
CA GLY A 244 -7.23 -16.43 0.56
C GLY A 244 -6.69 -17.87 0.45
N GLY A 245 -5.37 -18.03 0.54
CA GLY A 245 -4.69 -19.31 0.31
C GLY A 245 -4.29 -19.54 -1.15
N MET A 246 -4.40 -18.51 -2.04
CA MET A 246 -3.92 -18.60 -3.43
C MET A 246 -2.44 -18.99 -3.52
N LEU A 247 -1.66 -18.65 -2.51
CA LEU A 247 -0.30 -19.14 -2.26
C LEU A 247 -0.19 -19.51 -0.79
N ILE A 248 0.32 -20.72 -0.53
CA ILE A 248 0.64 -21.26 0.80
C ILE A 248 2.10 -21.67 0.75
N HIS A 249 2.90 -21.26 1.75
CA HIS A 249 4.32 -21.60 1.90
C HIS A 249 4.50 -22.86 2.72
#